data_052aeecb6ac71d49fa9d567cb09b8e7a
#
_entry.id   052aeecb6ac71d49fa9d567cb09b8e7a
#
_cell.length_a   1.000
_cell.length_b   1.000
_cell.length_c   1.000
_cell.angle_alpha   90.00
_cell.angle_beta   90.00
_cell.angle_gamma   90.00
#
_symmetry.space_group_name_H-M   'P 1'
#
loop_
_entity.id
_entity.type
_entity.pdbx_description
1 polymer ?
#
loop_
_entity_poly.entity_id
_entity_poly.type
_entity_poly.pdbx_seq_one_letter_code
_entity_poly.pdbx_strand_id
1 'polypeptide(L)'
;MKTTFPPHGRALLHQTPAGAVVIVENGTAVTHLFFSRMVQPEHLEWEETPLLRQTADQLDEYFQGSRRVFDVPLSPQGTEFERTVWKALQAIP
;
A
#
# COMPACT_ATOMS: atom_id res chain seq x y z
N MET A 1 -5.96 1.72 18.62
CA MET A 1 -5.55 2.97 17.99
C MET A 1 -6.20 3.09 16.63
N LYS A 2 -6.81 4.23 16.33
CA LYS A 2 -7.43 4.44 15.02
C LYS A 2 -6.38 4.86 14.02
N THR A 3 -6.40 4.22 12.85
CA THR A 3 -5.59 4.66 11.73
C THR A 3 -6.23 5.89 11.12
N THR A 4 -5.45 6.95 10.94
CA THR A 4 -5.94 8.18 10.33
C THR A 4 -5.60 8.18 8.85
N PHE A 5 -6.62 8.28 8.01
CA PHE A 5 -6.44 8.36 6.56
C PHE A 5 -6.58 9.81 6.08
N PRO A 6 -5.96 10.16 4.94
CA PRO A 6 -6.10 11.51 4.40
C PRO A 6 -7.56 11.82 4.06
N PRO A 7 -8.02 13.08 4.27
CA PRO A 7 -9.44 13.45 4.06
C PRO A 7 -9.97 13.16 2.65
N HIS A 8 -9.13 13.23 1.63
CA HIS A 8 -9.49 12.93 0.25
C HIS A 8 -8.62 11.80 -0.28
N GLY A 9 -8.34 10.83 0.59
CA GLY A 9 -7.52 9.69 0.23
C GLY A 9 -8.16 8.82 -0.83
N ARG A 10 -7.33 8.35 -1.76
CA ARG A 10 -7.74 7.36 -2.75
C ARG A 10 -7.09 6.05 -2.42
N ALA A 11 -7.81 4.97 -2.67
CA ALA A 11 -7.35 3.65 -2.29
C ALA A 11 -7.54 2.65 -3.43
N LEU A 12 -6.65 1.69 -3.48
CA LEU A 12 -6.71 0.58 -4.43
C LEU A 12 -6.55 -0.73 -3.67
N LEU A 13 -7.44 -1.67 -3.93
CA LEU A 13 -7.31 -3.03 -3.41
C LEU A 13 -6.49 -3.85 -4.42
N HIS A 14 -5.42 -4.47 -3.95
CA HIS A 14 -4.51 -5.22 -4.81
C HIS A 14 -4.22 -6.59 -4.21
N GLN A 15 -4.30 -7.63 -5.04
CA GLN A 15 -3.99 -9.00 -4.60
C GLN A 15 -2.49 -9.24 -4.65
N THR A 16 -1.96 -9.80 -3.57
CA THR A 16 -0.55 -10.19 -3.49
C THR A 16 -0.43 -11.65 -3.08
N PRO A 17 0.75 -12.27 -3.21
CA PRO A 17 0.95 -13.63 -2.69
C PRO A 17 0.67 -13.76 -1.20
N ALA A 18 0.76 -12.67 -0.44
CA ALA A 18 0.49 -12.67 1.00
C ALA A 18 -0.97 -12.35 1.33
N GLY A 19 -1.79 -12.02 0.33
CA GLY A 19 -3.20 -11.67 0.51
C GLY A 19 -3.54 -10.32 -0.09
N ALA A 20 -4.78 -9.89 0.07
CA ALA A 20 -5.24 -8.61 -0.46
C ALA A 20 -4.74 -7.46 0.40
N VAL A 21 -4.17 -6.45 -0.22
CA VAL A 21 -3.70 -5.23 0.46
C VAL A 21 -4.44 -4.02 -0.06
N VAL A 22 -4.55 -3.00 0.79
CA VAL A 22 -5.10 -1.71 0.42
C VAL A 22 -3.94 -0.71 0.41
N ILE A 23 -3.80 0.02 -0.70
CA ILE A 23 -2.80 1.05 -0.88
C ILE A 23 -3.52 2.39 -0.90
N VAL A 24 -3.07 3.34 -0.08
CA VAL A 24 -3.73 4.64 0.06
C VAL A 24 -2.76 5.75 -0.33
N GLU A 25 -3.26 6.73 -1.08
CA GLU A 25 -2.50 7.92 -1.43
C GLU A 25 -3.28 9.19 -1.03
N ASN A 26 -2.55 10.30 -0.91
CA ASN A 26 -3.14 11.61 -0.55
C ASN A 26 -3.16 12.61 -1.71
N GLY A 27 -2.88 12.17 -2.92
CA GLY A 27 -2.78 13.01 -4.11
C GLY A 27 -1.35 13.35 -4.51
N THR A 28 -0.39 13.22 -3.60
CA THR A 28 1.03 13.50 -3.88
C THR A 28 1.94 12.35 -3.50
N ALA A 29 1.54 11.52 -2.54
CA ALA A 29 2.38 10.45 -2.05
C ALA A 29 1.52 9.30 -1.51
N VAL A 30 2.11 8.11 -1.48
CA VAL A 30 1.50 6.95 -0.83
C VAL A 30 1.63 7.14 0.68
N THR A 31 0.53 7.02 1.39
CA THR A 31 0.48 7.25 2.83
C THR A 31 0.37 5.97 3.63
N HIS A 32 -0.34 4.97 3.10
CA HIS A 32 -0.61 3.75 3.85
C HIS A 32 -0.58 2.53 2.95
N LEU A 33 -0.22 1.40 3.54
CA LEU A 33 -0.41 0.08 2.95
C LEU A 33 -0.74 -0.88 4.08
N PHE A 34 -1.83 -1.61 3.95
CA PHE A 34 -2.23 -2.56 4.99
C PHE A 34 -3.01 -3.71 4.38
N PHE A 35 -3.08 -4.83 5.11
CA PHE A 35 -3.91 -5.96 4.68
C PHE A 35 -5.38 -5.62 4.85
N SER A 36 -6.17 -5.91 3.83
CA SER A 36 -7.60 -5.57 3.82
C SER A 36 -8.38 -6.22 4.97
N ARG A 37 -7.89 -7.34 5.49
CA ARG A 37 -8.53 -8.05 6.60
C ARG A 37 -8.28 -7.40 7.96
N MET A 38 -7.30 -6.50 8.06
CA MET A 38 -6.87 -5.92 9.33
C MET A 38 -7.49 -4.57 9.64
N VAL A 39 -7.85 -3.82 8.62
CA VAL A 39 -8.38 -2.46 8.77
C VAL A 39 -9.54 -2.26 7.82
N GLN A 40 -10.63 -1.66 8.32
CA GLN A 40 -11.74 -1.25 7.48
C GLN A 40 -11.55 0.22 7.14
N PRO A 41 -11.17 0.57 5.92
CA PRO A 41 -10.97 1.96 5.55
C PRO A 41 -12.31 2.69 5.46
N GLU A 42 -12.38 3.88 6.06
CA GLU A 42 -13.54 4.75 6.00
C GLU A 42 -13.17 6.03 5.27
N HIS A 43 -14.14 6.61 4.57
CA HIS A 43 -13.99 7.89 3.90
C HIS A 43 -12.93 7.90 2.80
N LEU A 44 -12.54 6.74 2.30
CA LEU A 44 -11.61 6.63 1.18
C LEU A 44 -12.37 6.45 -0.13
N GLU A 45 -11.84 7.06 -1.19
CA GLU A 45 -12.38 6.87 -2.53
C GLU A 45 -11.64 5.74 -3.21
N TRP A 46 -12.37 4.75 -3.69
CA TRP A 46 -11.79 3.63 -4.41
C TRP A 46 -11.58 4.05 -5.86
N GLU A 47 -10.31 4.25 -6.24
CA GLU A 47 -9.98 4.71 -7.58
C GLU A 47 -8.57 4.21 -7.93
N GLU A 48 -8.40 3.69 -9.13
CA GLU A 48 -7.10 3.26 -9.63
C GLU A 48 -6.38 4.47 -10.24
N THR A 49 -5.69 5.24 -9.40
CA THR A 49 -4.91 6.39 -9.86
C THR A 49 -3.57 5.93 -10.45
N PRO A 50 -2.90 6.76 -11.27
CA PRO A 50 -1.57 6.40 -11.78
C PRO A 50 -0.57 6.08 -10.66
N LEU A 51 -0.60 6.83 -9.55
CA LEU A 51 0.29 6.58 -8.43
C LEU A 51 -0.01 5.23 -7.78
N LEU A 52 -1.29 4.91 -7.55
CA LEU A 52 -1.67 3.63 -6.95
C LEU A 52 -1.32 2.47 -7.88
N ARG A 53 -1.52 2.64 -9.18
CA ARG A 53 -1.17 1.62 -10.17
C ARG A 53 0.33 1.36 -10.17
N GLN A 54 1.12 2.42 -10.18
CA GLN A 54 2.58 2.30 -10.14
C GLN A 54 3.02 1.58 -8.86
N THR A 55 2.42 1.92 -7.73
CA THR A 55 2.73 1.29 -6.46
C THR A 55 2.40 -0.19 -6.48
N ALA A 56 1.24 -0.56 -7.03
CA ALA A 56 0.83 -1.96 -7.14
C ALA A 56 1.79 -2.75 -8.02
N ASP A 57 2.21 -2.17 -9.15
CA ASP A 57 3.15 -2.82 -10.05
C ASP A 57 4.50 -3.05 -9.38
N GLN A 58 4.99 -2.05 -8.62
CA GLN A 58 6.25 -2.18 -7.89
C GLN A 58 6.12 -3.20 -6.75
N LEU A 59 4.96 -3.26 -6.12
CA LEU A 59 4.71 -4.26 -5.09
C LEU A 59 4.80 -5.68 -5.67
N ASP A 60 4.24 -5.90 -6.86
CA ASP A 60 4.34 -7.19 -7.53
C ASP A 60 5.80 -7.55 -7.82
N GLU A 61 6.58 -6.58 -8.31
CA GLU A 61 8.00 -6.79 -8.57
C GLU A 61 8.77 -7.13 -7.28
N TYR A 62 8.40 -6.49 -6.18
CA TYR A 62 9.01 -6.73 -4.89
C TYR A 62 8.75 -8.17 -4.44
N PHE A 63 7.51 -8.65 -4.56
CA PHE A 63 7.16 -10.02 -4.20
C PHE A 63 7.82 -11.06 -5.12
N GLN A 64 8.09 -10.67 -6.36
CA GLN A 64 8.79 -11.56 -7.30
C GLN A 64 10.30 -11.58 -7.08
N GLY A 65 10.82 -10.72 -6.23
CA GLY A 65 12.24 -10.62 -5.96
C GLY A 65 13.01 -9.78 -6.98
N SER A 66 12.32 -9.15 -7.93
CA SER A 66 12.97 -8.33 -8.96
C SER A 66 13.14 -6.88 -8.55
N ARG A 67 12.60 -6.47 -7.41
CA ARG A 67 12.69 -5.11 -6.90
C ARG A 67 12.97 -5.14 -5.40
N ARG A 68 13.85 -4.25 -4.94
CA ARG A 68 14.18 -4.12 -3.52
C ARG A 68 13.81 -2.77 -2.93
N VAL A 69 13.56 -1.78 -3.77
CA VAL A 69 13.29 -0.40 -3.35
C VAL A 69 12.07 0.09 -4.12
N PHE A 70 11.23 0.87 -3.45
CA PHE A 70 10.08 1.50 -4.10
C PHE A 70 10.45 2.88 -4.59
N ASP A 71 10.12 3.17 -5.87
CA ASP A 71 10.42 4.46 -6.50
C ASP A 71 9.22 5.41 -6.49
N VAL A 72 8.16 5.07 -5.77
CA VAL A 72 7.01 5.95 -5.65
C VAL A 72 7.22 6.92 -4.49
N PRO A 73 6.65 8.14 -4.56
CA PRO A 73 6.76 9.07 -3.44
C PRO A 73 6.01 8.51 -2.23
N LEU A 74 6.71 8.45 -1.11
CA LEU A 74 6.17 8.01 0.17
C LEU A 74 6.09 9.20 1.11
N SER A 75 4.99 9.31 1.85
CA SER A 75 4.85 10.35 2.87
C SER A 75 5.75 10.02 4.07
N PRO A 76 5.83 10.91 5.08
CA PRO A 76 6.54 10.59 6.31
C PRO A 76 6.07 9.32 7.01
N GLN A 77 4.86 8.84 6.70
CA GLN A 77 4.38 7.55 7.19
C GLN A 77 4.90 6.37 6.35
N GLY A 78 5.77 6.63 5.40
CA GLY A 78 6.31 5.60 4.51
C GLY A 78 7.04 4.48 5.22
N THR A 79 7.58 4.71 6.42
CA THR A 79 8.19 3.65 7.22
C THR A 79 7.20 2.55 7.57
N GLU A 80 5.93 2.89 7.79
CA GLU A 80 4.91 1.89 8.03
C GLU A 80 4.59 1.10 6.76
N PHE A 81 4.62 1.78 5.61
CA PHE A 81 4.47 1.13 4.32
C PHE A 81 5.54 0.04 4.14
N GLU A 82 6.81 0.41 4.33
CA GLU A 82 7.91 -0.53 4.17
C GLU A 82 7.83 -1.68 5.17
N ARG A 83 7.47 -1.41 6.42
CA ARG A 83 7.29 -2.45 7.43
C ARG A 83 6.20 -3.42 7.05
N THR A 84 5.08 -2.92 6.55
CA THR A 84 3.95 -3.77 6.15
C THR A 84 4.36 -4.70 5.03
N VAL A 85 5.07 -4.17 4.02
CA VAL A 85 5.54 -4.97 2.90
C VAL A 85 6.53 -6.04 3.39
N TRP A 86 7.45 -5.65 4.29
CA TRP A 86 8.45 -6.58 4.80
C TRP A 86 7.81 -7.72 5.59
N LYS A 87 6.83 -7.39 6.43
CA LYS A 87 6.07 -8.41 7.16
C LYS A 87 5.30 -9.33 6.22
N ALA A 88 4.76 -8.77 5.15
CA ALA A 88 4.03 -9.57 4.17
C ALA A 88 4.95 -10.57 3.49
N LEU A 89 6.19 -10.18 3.19
CA LEU A 89 7.17 -11.09 2.61
C LEU A 89 7.50 -12.25 3.54
N GLN A 90 7.61 -11.98 4.83
CA GLN A 90 7.91 -13.02 5.81
C GLN A 90 6.76 -14.02 5.96
N ALA A 91 5.54 -13.62 5.63
CA ALA A 91 4.38 -14.50 5.70
C ALA A 91 4.32 -15.49 4.53
N ILE A 92 5.15 -15.30 3.51
CA ILE A 92 5.21 -16.19 2.36
C ILE A 92 6.21 -17.31 2.66
N PRO A 93 5.81 -18.58 2.53
CA PRO A 93 6.71 -19.72 2.78
C PRO A 93 7.92 -19.74 1.87
#